data_a97fac280f932e6ca6d730b0a5f69e9f
#
_entry.id   a97fac280f932e6ca6d730b0a5f69e9f
#
_cell.length_a   1.000
_cell.length_b   1.000
_cell.length_c   1.000
_cell.angle_alpha   90.00
_cell.angle_beta   90.00
_cell.angle_gamma   90.00
#
_symmetry.space_group_name_H-M   'P 1'
#
loop_
_entity.id
_entity.type
_entity.pdbx_description
1 polymer ?
#
loop_
_entity_poly.entity_id
_entity_poly.type
_entity_poly.pdbx_seq_one_letter_code
_entity_poly.pdbx_strand_id
1 'polypeptide(L)'
;MGDRKILVWMFAGLIFMVGWLMGQQSSRNEQTIIHAVAWTAVEGAPQEAMEDFKQSTAGLVDAIPGLRRAWVGKLRRPFAVGDASHTHGLIFEFDDMQSREAYSQHPSRDPWMQVWGKVRVTRPVVFDVIGE
;
A
#
# COMPACT_ATOMS: atom_id res chain seq x y z
N MET A 1 -32.65 -51.12 0.05
CA MET A 1 -33.13 -49.75 0.33
C MET A 1 -32.26 -48.97 1.32
N GLY A 2 -31.18 -49.57 1.84
CA GLY A 2 -30.25 -48.91 2.77
C GLY A 2 -29.23 -47.96 2.15
N ASP A 3 -28.79 -48.25 0.93
CA ASP A 3 -27.58 -47.60 0.36
C ASP A 3 -27.80 -46.17 -0.15
N ARG A 4 -29.01 -45.83 -0.53
CA ARG A 4 -29.34 -44.47 -1.02
C ARG A 4 -29.35 -43.42 0.10
N LYS A 5 -29.73 -43.81 1.32
CA LYS A 5 -29.75 -42.88 2.46
C LYS A 5 -28.35 -42.59 2.99
N ILE A 6 -27.45 -43.55 2.98
CA ILE A 6 -26.05 -43.39 3.38
C ILE A 6 -25.34 -42.48 2.41
N LEU A 7 -25.60 -42.61 1.11
CA LEU A 7 -24.98 -41.76 0.08
C LEU A 7 -25.37 -40.27 0.23
N VAL A 8 -26.63 -40.01 0.55
CA VAL A 8 -27.13 -38.63 0.78
C VAL A 8 -26.45 -37.96 1.99
N TRP A 9 -26.25 -38.73 3.07
CA TRP A 9 -25.57 -38.20 4.26
C TRP A 9 -24.08 -37.96 4.05
N MET A 10 -23.42 -38.78 3.23
CA MET A 10 -22.00 -38.54 2.85
C MET A 10 -21.83 -37.29 2.00
N PHE A 11 -22.73 -37.00 1.04
CA PHE A 11 -22.69 -35.79 0.24
C PHE A 11 -23.00 -34.54 1.08
N ALA A 12 -23.95 -34.61 2.02
CA ALA A 12 -24.24 -33.49 2.92
C ALA A 12 -23.04 -33.15 3.83
N GLY A 13 -22.34 -34.18 4.35
CA GLY A 13 -21.14 -34.00 5.17
C GLY A 13 -19.99 -33.37 4.39
N LEU A 14 -19.80 -33.74 3.12
CA LEU A 14 -18.75 -33.21 2.28
C LEU A 14 -18.97 -31.72 1.93
N ILE A 15 -20.20 -31.34 1.63
CA ILE A 15 -20.59 -29.95 1.35
C ILE A 15 -20.38 -29.07 2.59
N PHE A 16 -20.67 -29.59 3.79
CA PHE A 16 -20.48 -28.87 5.04
C PHE A 16 -18.99 -28.65 5.36
N MET A 17 -18.13 -29.65 5.10
CA MET A 17 -16.69 -29.52 5.29
C MET A 17 -16.05 -28.51 4.32
N VAL A 18 -16.44 -28.52 3.04
CA VAL A 18 -15.93 -27.59 2.05
C VAL A 18 -16.39 -26.16 2.37
N GLY A 19 -17.63 -25.98 2.80
CA GLY A 19 -18.15 -24.68 3.25
C GLY A 19 -17.41 -24.13 4.48
N TRP A 20 -17.04 -25.01 5.42
CA TRP A 20 -16.31 -24.63 6.63
C TRP A 20 -14.85 -24.24 6.32
N LEU A 21 -14.18 -24.95 5.42
CA LEU A 21 -12.83 -24.63 4.95
C LEU A 21 -12.78 -23.31 4.15
N MET A 22 -13.79 -23.01 3.34
CA MET A 22 -13.90 -21.73 2.64
C MET A 22 -14.28 -20.58 3.58
N GLY A 23 -15.07 -20.85 4.63
CA GLY A 23 -15.43 -19.84 5.64
C GLY A 23 -14.28 -19.43 6.55
N GLN A 24 -13.26 -20.26 6.73
CA GLN A 24 -12.08 -19.93 7.53
C GLN A 24 -11.04 -19.08 6.79
N GLN A 25 -11.11 -18.97 5.47
CA GLN A 25 -10.23 -18.08 4.70
C GLN A 25 -10.67 -16.62 4.72
N SER A 26 -11.84 -16.29 5.26
CA SER A 26 -12.41 -14.93 5.24
C SER A 26 -12.17 -14.07 6.47
N SER A 27 -11.39 -14.52 7.45
CA SER A 27 -11.11 -13.71 8.64
C SER A 27 -9.61 -13.60 8.96
N ARG A 28 -8.77 -13.43 7.95
CA ARG A 28 -7.58 -12.62 8.21
C ARG A 28 -8.11 -11.19 8.35
N ASN A 29 -8.02 -10.65 9.55
CA ASN A 29 -8.08 -9.23 9.79
C ASN A 29 -6.93 -8.61 8.98
N GLU A 30 -7.16 -8.36 7.70
CA GLU A 30 -6.20 -7.69 6.83
C GLU A 30 -6.20 -6.23 7.25
N GLN A 31 -5.32 -5.93 8.22
CA GLN A 31 -5.16 -4.57 8.73
C GLN A 31 -4.56 -3.72 7.62
N THR A 32 -5.29 -2.71 7.22
CA THR A 32 -4.82 -1.69 6.28
C THR A 32 -3.57 -1.02 6.82
N ILE A 33 -2.54 -0.89 6.00
CA ILE A 33 -1.31 -0.18 6.34
C ILE A 33 -1.26 1.16 5.63
N ILE A 34 -1.07 2.21 6.40
CA ILE A 34 -0.80 3.55 5.88
C ILE A 34 0.69 3.84 5.99
N HIS A 35 1.35 3.91 4.85
CA HIS A 35 2.76 4.30 4.75
C HIS A 35 2.84 5.80 4.52
N ALA A 36 3.27 6.53 5.52
CA ALA A 36 3.35 7.99 5.52
C ALA A 36 4.80 8.45 5.35
N VAL A 37 5.01 9.39 4.46
CA VAL A 37 6.31 9.96 4.15
C VAL A 37 6.21 11.48 4.13
N ALA A 38 7.06 12.15 4.88
CA ALA A 38 7.23 13.60 4.79
C ALA A 38 8.62 13.94 4.25
N TRP A 39 8.70 14.91 3.37
CA TRP A 39 9.93 15.26 2.67
C TRP A 39 10.04 16.76 2.35
N THR A 40 11.25 17.19 2.03
CA THR A 40 11.56 18.58 1.66
C THR A 40 11.66 18.66 0.13
N ALA A 41 10.84 19.50 -0.48
CA ALA A 41 10.94 19.73 -1.92
C ALA A 41 12.18 20.56 -2.27
N VAL A 42 12.77 20.30 -3.44
CA VAL A 42 13.79 21.17 -4.04
C VAL A 42 13.17 22.54 -4.28
N GLU A 43 13.81 23.59 -3.77
CA GLU A 43 13.38 24.95 -4.02
C GLU A 43 13.60 25.30 -5.50
N GLY A 44 12.55 25.83 -6.15
CA GLY A 44 12.61 26.16 -7.57
C GLY A 44 12.64 24.95 -8.51
N ALA A 45 12.28 23.75 -8.04
CA ALA A 45 12.13 22.60 -8.92
C ALA A 45 11.14 22.92 -10.06
N PRO A 46 11.44 22.50 -11.32
CA PRO A 46 10.52 22.70 -12.42
C PRO A 46 9.15 22.10 -12.11
N GLN A 47 8.08 22.80 -12.44
CA GLN A 47 6.71 22.33 -12.24
C GLN A 47 6.50 20.98 -12.94
N GLU A 48 7.07 20.80 -14.12
CA GLU A 48 7.05 19.54 -14.88
C GLU A 48 7.62 18.37 -14.06
N ALA A 49 8.75 18.53 -13.40
CA ALA A 49 9.34 17.48 -12.57
C ALA A 49 8.43 17.06 -11.40
N MET A 50 7.68 17.98 -10.83
CA MET A 50 6.71 17.69 -9.78
C MET A 50 5.48 16.97 -10.35
N GLU A 51 5.01 17.34 -11.52
CA GLU A 51 3.90 16.67 -12.20
C GLU A 51 4.31 15.26 -12.64
N ASP A 52 5.51 15.06 -13.18
CA ASP A 52 6.07 13.74 -13.49
C ASP A 52 6.12 12.85 -12.25
N PHE A 53 6.53 13.41 -11.11
CA PHE A 53 6.54 12.69 -9.85
C PHE A 53 5.12 12.27 -9.40
N LYS A 54 4.14 13.15 -9.50
CA LYS A 54 2.75 12.82 -9.17
C LYS A 54 2.18 11.75 -10.09
N GLN A 55 2.42 11.87 -11.41
CA GLN A 55 1.96 10.88 -12.39
C GLN A 55 2.62 9.51 -12.17
N SER A 56 3.93 9.47 -11.94
CA SER A 56 4.64 8.23 -11.66
C SER A 56 4.19 7.59 -10.35
N THR A 57 3.82 8.40 -9.35
CA THR A 57 3.25 7.91 -8.08
C THR A 57 1.85 7.32 -8.28
N ALA A 58 1.01 7.95 -9.08
CA ALA A 58 -0.28 7.38 -9.45
C ALA A 58 -0.13 6.04 -10.20
N GLY A 59 0.85 5.93 -11.10
CA GLY A 59 1.16 4.71 -11.83
C GLY A 59 1.59 3.54 -10.96
N LEU A 60 2.13 3.78 -9.76
CA LEU A 60 2.45 2.71 -8.81
C LEU A 60 1.20 1.98 -8.31
N VAL A 61 0.06 2.68 -8.18
CA VAL A 61 -1.21 2.07 -7.74
C VAL A 61 -1.67 0.99 -8.71
N ASP A 62 -1.47 1.22 -10.01
CA ASP A 62 -1.82 0.23 -11.04
C ASP A 62 -0.78 -0.89 -11.16
N ALA A 63 0.48 -0.60 -10.83
CA ALA A 63 1.60 -1.53 -11.02
C ALA A 63 1.83 -2.46 -9.82
N ILE A 64 1.50 -2.04 -8.60
CA ILE A 64 1.85 -2.76 -7.37
C ILE A 64 0.61 -3.40 -6.75
N PRO A 65 0.52 -4.75 -6.76
CA PRO A 65 -0.58 -5.44 -6.11
C PRO A 65 -0.69 -5.09 -4.62
N GLY A 66 -1.91 -4.79 -4.16
CA GLY A 66 -2.18 -4.42 -2.79
C GLY A 66 -1.88 -2.97 -2.41
N LEU A 67 -1.28 -2.16 -3.30
CA LEU A 67 -1.25 -0.71 -3.16
C LEU A 67 -2.59 -0.14 -3.63
N ARG A 68 -3.41 0.28 -2.70
CA ARG A 68 -4.80 0.67 -2.94
C ARG A 68 -4.94 2.11 -3.40
N ARG A 69 -4.20 3.01 -2.77
CA ARG A 69 -4.26 4.45 -3.04
C ARG A 69 -2.94 5.14 -2.75
N ALA A 70 -2.71 6.26 -3.41
CA ALA A 70 -1.59 7.15 -3.18
C ALA A 70 -2.03 8.62 -3.17
N TRP A 71 -1.43 9.41 -2.30
CA TRP A 71 -1.61 10.86 -2.23
C TRP A 71 -0.26 11.53 -2.18
N VAL A 72 -0.09 12.60 -2.95
CA VAL A 72 1.09 13.46 -2.95
C VAL A 72 0.65 14.92 -2.88
N GLY A 73 1.26 15.69 -2.00
CA GLY A 73 0.93 17.11 -1.91
C GLY A 73 1.77 17.89 -0.92
N LYS A 74 1.48 19.17 -0.83
CA LYS A 74 2.06 20.05 0.19
C LYS A 74 1.45 19.74 1.54
N LEU A 75 2.27 19.76 2.59
CA LEU A 75 1.78 19.73 3.95
C LEU A 75 1.06 21.04 4.26
N ARG A 76 -0.10 20.96 4.85
CA ARG A 76 -0.82 22.15 5.32
C ARG A 76 0.01 22.96 6.32
N ARG A 77 0.76 22.27 7.15
CA ARG A 77 1.72 22.84 8.11
C ARG A 77 3.05 22.12 7.95
N PRO A 78 4.06 22.78 7.37
CA PRO A 78 5.41 22.26 7.40
C PRO A 78 5.89 22.04 8.84
N PHE A 79 6.74 21.05 9.04
CA PHE A 79 7.35 20.77 10.34
C PHE A 79 8.83 20.43 10.17
N ALA A 80 9.60 20.63 11.25
CA ALA A 80 11.03 20.36 11.25
C ALA A 80 11.33 19.06 12.03
N VAL A 81 12.30 18.30 11.53
CA VAL A 81 12.94 17.19 12.24
C VAL A 81 14.45 17.44 12.18
N GLY A 82 15.07 17.74 13.31
CA GLY A 82 16.42 18.29 13.32
C GLY A 82 16.48 19.61 12.56
N ASP A 83 17.43 19.74 11.67
CA ASP A 83 17.63 20.95 10.83
C ASP A 83 16.84 20.92 9.52
N ALA A 84 16.10 19.84 9.23
CA ALA A 84 15.36 19.67 7.99
C ALA A 84 13.89 20.06 8.14
N SER A 85 13.42 21.00 7.31
CA SER A 85 12.01 21.41 7.22
C SER A 85 11.29 20.57 6.16
N HIS A 86 10.31 19.79 6.57
CA HIS A 86 9.51 18.96 5.67
C HIS A 86 8.29 19.74 5.20
N THR A 87 8.14 19.86 3.88
CA THR A 87 7.14 20.73 3.23
C THR A 87 6.09 19.95 2.46
N HIS A 88 6.36 18.70 2.11
CA HIS A 88 5.52 17.84 1.30
C HIS A 88 5.27 16.50 1.98
N GLY A 89 4.16 15.86 1.62
CA GLY A 89 3.77 14.56 2.08
C GLY A 89 3.42 13.61 0.93
N LEU A 90 3.67 12.35 1.18
CA LEU A 90 3.26 11.21 0.36
C LEU A 90 2.61 10.20 1.28
N ILE A 91 1.45 9.69 0.90
CA ILE A 91 0.75 8.62 1.61
C ILE A 91 0.48 7.49 0.64
N PHE A 92 0.82 6.28 1.05
CA PHE A 92 0.37 5.04 0.42
C PHE A 92 -0.53 4.26 1.36
N GLU A 93 -1.61 3.73 0.84
CA GLU A 93 -2.51 2.82 1.53
C GLU A 93 -2.37 1.43 0.94
N PHE A 94 -1.98 0.45 1.77
CA PHE A 94 -1.84 -0.95 1.41
C PHE A 94 -2.95 -1.80 2.01
N ASP A 95 -3.32 -2.86 1.31
CA ASP A 95 -4.32 -3.83 1.78
C ASP A 95 -3.92 -4.47 3.11
N ASP A 96 -2.63 -4.81 3.24
CA ASP A 96 -2.05 -5.51 4.37
C ASP A 96 -0.52 -5.29 4.48
N MET A 97 0.09 -5.83 5.53
CA MET A 97 1.53 -5.77 5.76
C MET A 97 2.32 -6.52 4.68
N GLN A 98 1.80 -7.62 4.13
CA GLN A 98 2.47 -8.36 3.07
C GLN A 98 2.63 -7.51 1.82
N SER A 99 1.58 -6.80 1.41
CA SER A 99 1.61 -5.86 0.29
C SER A 99 2.56 -4.70 0.54
N ARG A 100 2.58 -4.18 1.78
CA ARG A 100 3.50 -3.11 2.19
C ARG A 100 4.97 -3.56 2.09
N GLU A 101 5.29 -4.77 2.50
CA GLU A 101 6.64 -5.33 2.41
C GLU A 101 7.03 -5.60 0.96
N ALA A 102 6.13 -6.17 0.16
CA ALA A 102 6.35 -6.45 -1.25
C ALA A 102 6.67 -5.18 -2.07
N TYR A 103 6.03 -4.05 -1.74
CA TYR A 103 6.33 -2.75 -2.35
C TYR A 103 7.81 -2.40 -2.25
N SER A 104 8.46 -2.67 -1.14
CA SER A 104 9.87 -2.30 -0.90
C SER A 104 10.84 -2.94 -1.90
N GLN A 105 10.46 -4.07 -2.50
CA GLN A 105 11.27 -4.84 -3.45
C GLN A 105 10.66 -4.87 -4.86
N HIS A 106 9.55 -4.16 -5.09
CA HIS A 106 8.88 -4.19 -6.37
C HIS A 106 9.71 -3.48 -7.45
N PRO A 107 9.86 -4.05 -8.67
CA PRO A 107 10.70 -3.47 -9.72
C PRO A 107 10.27 -2.08 -10.19
N SER A 108 9.00 -1.72 -10.06
CA SER A 108 8.51 -0.37 -10.40
C SER A 108 8.97 0.71 -9.41
N ARG A 109 9.47 0.32 -8.23
CA ARG A 109 9.90 1.26 -7.20
C ARG A 109 11.17 2.02 -7.58
N ASP A 110 12.16 1.35 -8.17
CA ASP A 110 13.46 1.98 -8.47
C ASP A 110 13.35 3.11 -9.51
N PRO A 111 12.66 2.95 -10.65
CA PRO A 111 12.41 4.05 -11.57
C PRO A 111 11.64 5.22 -10.91
N TRP A 112 10.65 4.91 -10.09
CA TRP A 112 9.89 5.90 -9.35
C TRP A 112 10.77 6.68 -8.35
N MET A 113 11.65 6.00 -7.63
CA MET A 113 12.61 6.64 -6.71
C MET A 113 13.53 7.63 -7.42
N GLN A 114 13.92 7.35 -8.67
CA GLN A 114 14.72 8.27 -9.48
C GLN A 114 13.93 9.54 -9.84
N VAL A 115 12.65 9.39 -10.21
CA VAL A 115 11.76 10.54 -10.47
C VAL A 115 11.58 11.38 -9.22
N TRP A 116 11.31 10.73 -8.08
CA TRP A 116 11.22 11.43 -6.79
C TRP A 116 12.51 12.13 -6.38
N GLY A 117 13.67 11.54 -6.66
CA GLY A 117 14.99 12.12 -6.40
C GLY A 117 15.20 13.49 -7.05
N LYS A 118 14.53 13.79 -8.16
CA LYS A 118 14.64 15.08 -8.86
C LYS A 118 13.95 16.23 -8.13
N VAL A 119 12.98 15.94 -7.29
CA VAL A 119 12.16 16.93 -6.57
C VAL A 119 12.40 16.95 -5.06
N ARG A 120 13.24 16.06 -4.55
CA ARG A 120 13.51 15.88 -3.12
C ARG A 120 14.93 16.29 -2.75
N VAL A 121 15.09 17.05 -1.66
CA VAL A 121 16.39 17.51 -1.16
C VAL A 121 17.02 16.55 -0.15
N THR A 122 16.24 16.05 0.82
CA THR A 122 16.78 15.40 2.02
C THR A 122 16.20 14.01 2.24
N ARG A 123 16.74 13.33 3.25
CA ARG A 123 16.14 12.09 3.73
C ARG A 123 14.71 12.35 4.20
N PRO A 124 13.74 11.57 3.75
CA PRO A 124 12.37 11.69 4.22
C PRO A 124 12.24 11.17 5.66
N VAL A 125 11.25 11.67 6.37
CA VAL A 125 10.70 11.02 7.55
C VAL A 125 9.66 10.02 7.09
N VAL A 126 9.76 8.78 7.55
CA VAL A 126 8.90 7.67 7.11
C VAL A 126 8.36 6.93 8.32
N PHE A 127 7.08 6.62 8.34
CA PHE A 127 6.45 5.75 9.34
C PHE A 127 5.26 5.02 8.75
N ASP A 128 4.96 3.86 9.32
CA ASP A 128 3.80 3.06 8.98
C ASP A 128 2.78 3.12 10.12
N VAL A 129 1.50 3.26 9.80
CA VAL A 129 0.38 3.17 10.74
C VAL A 129 -0.41 1.92 10.39
N ILE A 130 -0.59 1.06 11.38
CA ILE A 130 -1.36 -0.19 11.27
C ILE A 130 -2.79 0.12 11.70
N GLY A 131 -3.77 -0.10 10.82
CA GLY A 131 -5.18 0.03 11.16
C GLY A 131 -5.60 -0.99 12.23
N GLU A 132 -6.44 -0.58 13.18
CA GLU A 132 -7.01 -1.44 14.21
C GLU A 132 -8.42 -1.90 13.85
#